data_afc5e8ac7c2ba31e6728f565a9560d90
#
_entry.id   afc5e8ac7c2ba31e6728f565a9560d90
#
_cell.length_a   1.000
_cell.length_b   1.000
_cell.length_c   1.000
_cell.angle_alpha   90.00
_cell.angle_beta   90.00
_cell.angle_gamma   90.00
#
_symmetry.space_group_name_H-M   'P 1'
#
loop_
_entity.id
_entity.type
_entity.pdbx_description
1 polymer ?
#
loop_
_entity_poly.entity_id
_entity_poly.type
_entity_poly.pdbx_seq_one_letter_code
_entity_poly.pdbx_strand_id
1 'polypeptide(L)'
;MRVRKMITQENGGYQWNGIIDVGYEHKVFKILFIAIGAVCALFITMGIVMGEGLIKVMLPTSLGIMAIVGGVCWLFNRNAGNRKQAYTMTEDCIIFGVGKAANPFFYSSIRKAVVYTSRNMIELYTSIGSGPVFVDHNDFGFVRDYIVRRLPEKAEVVYE
;
A
#
# COMPACT_ATOMS: atom_id res chain seq x y z
N MET A 1 -7.52 3.58 -10.19
CA MET A 1 -6.21 4.16 -9.86
C MET A 1 -5.78 5.09 -10.99
N ARG A 2 -5.38 6.34 -10.69
CA ARG A 2 -4.83 7.25 -11.72
C ARG A 2 -3.35 7.40 -11.47
N VAL A 3 -2.54 6.72 -12.26
CA VAL A 3 -1.09 6.94 -12.33
C VAL A 3 -0.85 8.12 -13.28
N ARG A 4 0.05 9.02 -12.95
CA ARG A 4 0.41 10.12 -13.86
C ARG A 4 1.31 9.58 -14.97
N LYS A 5 1.15 10.15 -16.16
CA LYS A 5 1.96 9.83 -17.33
C LYS A 5 3.45 9.87 -17.00
N MET A 6 4.18 8.92 -17.52
CA MET A 6 5.62 8.81 -17.38
C MET A 6 6.32 10.03 -18.00
N ILE A 7 7.30 10.58 -17.29
CA ILE A 7 8.09 11.72 -17.75
C ILE A 7 9.53 11.25 -17.99
N THR A 8 10.05 11.50 -19.20
CA THR A 8 11.45 11.24 -19.52
C THR A 8 12.33 12.29 -18.86
N GLN A 9 13.38 11.90 -18.16
CA GLN A 9 14.39 12.81 -17.59
C GLN A 9 15.53 13.06 -18.58
N GLU A 10 16.31 14.17 -18.37
CA GLU A 10 17.44 14.54 -19.20
C GLU A 10 18.56 13.47 -19.27
N ASN A 11 18.65 12.60 -18.24
CA ASN A 11 19.65 11.53 -18.14
C ASN A 11 19.19 10.18 -18.68
N GLY A 12 18.14 10.14 -19.51
CA GLY A 12 17.58 8.89 -20.03
C GLY A 12 16.80 8.06 -19.02
N GLY A 13 16.66 8.53 -17.78
CA GLY A 13 15.82 7.92 -16.76
C GLY A 13 14.34 8.29 -16.94
N TYR A 14 13.46 7.48 -16.34
CA TYR A 14 12.01 7.68 -16.39
C TYR A 14 11.47 7.91 -15.00
N GLN A 15 10.65 8.95 -14.84
CA GLN A 15 10.03 9.28 -13.56
C GLN A 15 8.52 9.38 -13.70
N TRP A 16 7.79 8.79 -12.73
CA TRP A 16 6.35 8.92 -12.61
C TRP A 16 5.90 8.87 -11.16
N ASN A 17 4.67 9.32 -10.91
CA ASN A 17 4.05 9.25 -9.60
C ASN A 17 2.93 8.22 -9.63
N GLY A 18 3.08 7.12 -8.92
CA GLY A 18 2.03 6.15 -8.64
C GLY A 18 1.18 6.57 -7.45
N ILE A 19 -0.11 6.29 -7.51
CA ILE A 19 -0.99 6.39 -6.33
C ILE A 19 -1.18 4.97 -5.82
N ILE A 20 -0.83 4.71 -4.56
CA ILE A 20 -1.07 3.41 -3.93
C ILE A 20 -2.57 3.13 -3.98
N ASP A 21 -2.95 1.92 -4.40
CA ASP A 21 -4.35 1.51 -4.38
C ASP A 21 -4.83 1.39 -2.92
N VAL A 22 -5.57 2.40 -2.50
CA VAL A 22 -6.13 2.49 -1.15
C VAL A 22 -7.28 1.49 -0.93
N GLY A 23 -7.74 0.83 -1.99
CA GLY A 23 -8.89 -0.07 -1.93
C GLY A 23 -8.67 -1.26 -0.99
N TYR A 24 -7.46 -1.80 -0.93
CA TYR A 24 -7.11 -2.88 0.00
C TYR A 24 -7.08 -2.38 1.46
N GLU A 25 -6.45 -1.24 1.70
CA GLU A 25 -6.39 -0.63 3.03
C GLU A 25 -7.80 -0.31 3.54
N HIS A 26 -8.69 0.22 2.70
CA HIS A 26 -10.10 0.45 3.04
C HIS A 26 -10.84 -0.82 3.46
N LYS A 27 -10.62 -1.93 2.78
CA LYS A 27 -11.24 -3.21 3.13
C LYS A 27 -10.77 -3.69 4.50
N VAL A 28 -9.47 -3.63 4.77
CA VAL A 28 -8.88 -4.05 6.06
C VAL A 28 -9.41 -3.16 7.20
N PHE A 29 -9.41 -1.84 7.03
CA PHE A 29 -9.96 -0.92 8.03
C PHE A 29 -11.45 -1.13 8.28
N LYS A 30 -12.25 -1.39 7.24
CA LYS A 30 -13.66 -1.70 7.38
C LYS A 30 -13.90 -2.97 8.20
N ILE A 31 -13.15 -4.03 7.93
CA ILE A 31 -13.24 -5.29 8.67
C ILE A 31 -12.84 -5.07 10.14
N LEU A 32 -11.74 -4.37 10.38
CA LEU A 32 -11.26 -4.04 11.73
C LEU A 32 -12.31 -3.22 12.51
N PHE A 33 -12.90 -2.21 11.88
CA PHE A 33 -13.94 -1.37 12.49
C PHE A 33 -15.20 -2.18 12.86
N ILE A 34 -15.63 -3.09 11.98
CA ILE A 34 -16.76 -3.98 12.25
C ILE A 34 -16.44 -4.94 13.41
N ALA A 35 -15.24 -5.54 13.44
CA ALA A 35 -14.82 -6.45 14.49
C ALA A 35 -14.79 -5.74 15.88
N ILE A 36 -14.19 -4.56 15.94
CA ILE A 36 -14.15 -3.76 17.18
C ILE A 36 -15.56 -3.34 17.60
N GLY A 37 -16.42 -2.94 16.66
CA GLY A 37 -17.81 -2.61 16.92
C GLY A 37 -18.59 -3.80 17.51
N ALA A 38 -18.37 -5.00 17.01
CA ALA A 38 -18.99 -6.22 17.55
C ALA A 38 -18.54 -6.50 19.00
N VAL A 39 -17.24 -6.34 19.29
CA VAL A 39 -16.71 -6.49 20.66
C VAL A 39 -17.29 -5.44 21.59
N CYS A 40 -17.37 -4.18 21.18
CA CYS A 40 -17.99 -3.12 21.98
C CYS A 40 -19.48 -3.39 22.25
N ALA A 41 -20.21 -3.91 21.26
CA ALA A 41 -21.62 -4.28 21.42
C ALA A 41 -21.78 -5.41 22.45
N LEU A 42 -20.90 -6.44 22.43
CA LEU A 42 -20.89 -7.49 23.44
C LEU A 42 -20.63 -6.95 24.85
N PHE A 43 -19.67 -6.03 25.02
CA PHE A 43 -19.40 -5.40 26.32
C PHE A 43 -20.60 -4.61 26.86
N ILE A 44 -21.27 -3.86 25.98
CA ILE A 44 -22.48 -3.12 26.35
C ILE A 44 -23.58 -4.09 26.77
N THR A 45 -23.81 -5.16 26.03
CA THR A 45 -24.80 -6.19 26.31
C THR A 45 -24.51 -6.86 27.66
N MET A 46 -23.26 -7.23 27.92
CA MET A 46 -22.86 -7.76 29.23
C MET A 46 -23.10 -6.76 30.36
N GLY A 47 -22.80 -5.49 30.13
CA GLY A 47 -23.08 -4.41 31.12
C GLY A 47 -24.56 -4.30 31.46
N ILE A 48 -25.44 -4.44 30.46
CA ILE A 48 -26.92 -4.41 30.67
C ILE A 48 -27.35 -5.63 31.51
N VAL A 49 -26.84 -6.81 31.22
CA VAL A 49 -27.21 -8.07 31.92
C VAL A 49 -26.69 -8.09 33.37
N MET A 50 -25.49 -7.54 33.61
CA MET A 50 -24.83 -7.57 34.93
C MET A 50 -25.24 -6.44 35.85
N GLY A 51 -26.02 -5.46 35.40
CA GLY A 51 -26.65 -4.42 36.21
C GLY A 51 -26.06 -3.01 36.05
N GLU A 52 -26.76 -2.02 36.66
CA GLU A 52 -26.51 -0.59 36.44
C GLU A 52 -25.10 -0.11 36.77
N GLY A 53 -24.41 -0.72 37.72
CA GLY A 53 -23.03 -0.31 38.08
C GLY A 53 -22.02 -0.56 36.98
N LEU A 54 -22.14 -1.67 36.28
CA LEU A 54 -21.23 -2.07 35.18
C LEU A 54 -21.52 -1.32 33.88
N ILE A 55 -22.78 -1.05 33.56
CA ILE A 55 -23.12 -0.32 32.33
C ILE A 55 -22.60 1.12 32.36
N LYS A 56 -22.59 1.77 33.54
CA LYS A 56 -22.05 3.13 33.73
C LYS A 56 -20.56 3.24 33.37
N VAL A 57 -19.81 2.14 33.46
CA VAL A 57 -18.41 2.10 33.11
C VAL A 57 -18.21 1.58 31.68
N MET A 58 -18.90 0.52 31.28
CA MET A 58 -18.72 -0.14 29.98
C MET A 58 -19.21 0.70 28.79
N LEU A 59 -20.29 1.44 28.96
CA LEU A 59 -20.85 2.30 27.92
C LEU A 59 -19.89 3.42 27.51
N PRO A 60 -19.39 4.29 28.41
CA PRO A 60 -18.47 5.36 28.03
C PRO A 60 -17.13 4.80 27.53
N THR A 61 -16.65 3.68 28.10
CA THR A 61 -15.41 3.04 27.65
C THR A 61 -15.54 2.53 26.20
N SER A 62 -16.64 1.86 25.87
CA SER A 62 -16.91 1.38 24.50
C SER A 62 -17.05 2.53 23.51
N LEU A 63 -17.74 3.60 23.88
CA LEU A 63 -17.86 4.81 23.06
C LEU A 63 -16.49 5.49 22.85
N GLY A 64 -15.67 5.55 23.89
CA GLY A 64 -14.30 6.07 23.81
C GLY A 64 -13.42 5.28 22.83
N ILE A 65 -13.44 3.95 22.92
CA ILE A 65 -12.72 3.06 22.00
C ILE A 65 -13.19 3.28 20.55
N MET A 66 -14.50 3.31 20.32
CA MET A 66 -15.07 3.54 18.99
C MET A 66 -14.69 4.90 18.42
N ALA A 67 -14.66 5.95 19.25
CA ALA A 67 -14.26 7.30 18.83
C ALA A 67 -12.77 7.34 18.45
N ILE A 68 -11.89 6.70 19.23
CA ILE A 68 -10.45 6.61 18.94
C ILE A 68 -10.22 5.84 17.63
N VAL A 69 -10.82 4.66 17.49
CA VAL A 69 -10.66 3.83 16.29
C VAL A 69 -11.25 4.54 15.06
N GLY A 70 -12.42 5.14 15.19
CA GLY A 70 -13.03 5.95 14.13
C GLY A 70 -12.16 7.14 13.72
N GLY A 71 -11.59 7.85 14.69
CA GLY A 71 -10.66 8.96 14.45
C GLY A 71 -9.39 8.53 13.74
N VAL A 72 -8.79 7.43 14.18
CA VAL A 72 -7.62 6.83 13.53
C VAL A 72 -7.95 6.41 12.10
N CYS A 73 -9.03 5.68 11.88
CA CYS A 73 -9.47 5.29 10.53
C CYS A 73 -9.74 6.50 9.63
N TRP A 74 -10.35 7.56 10.19
CA TRP A 74 -10.60 8.80 9.43
C TRP A 74 -9.31 9.52 9.04
N LEU A 75 -8.33 9.64 9.96
CA LEU A 75 -7.02 10.22 9.68
C LEU A 75 -6.26 9.44 8.61
N PHE A 76 -6.24 8.11 8.71
CA PHE A 76 -5.64 7.25 7.70
C PHE A 76 -6.30 7.43 6.35
N ASN A 77 -7.64 7.44 6.31
CA ASN A 77 -8.40 7.63 5.08
C ASN A 77 -8.16 9.00 4.43
N ARG A 78 -8.13 10.06 5.25
CA ARG A 78 -7.83 11.42 4.79
C ARG A 78 -6.43 11.52 4.18
N ASN A 79 -5.44 10.85 4.77
CA ASN A 79 -4.06 10.88 4.32
C ASN A 79 -3.75 9.88 3.21
N ALA A 80 -4.56 8.84 3.03
CA ALA A 80 -4.36 7.80 2.03
C ALA A 80 -4.39 8.36 0.59
N GLY A 81 -5.27 9.32 0.31
CA GLY A 81 -5.32 10.01 -1.00
C GLY A 81 -4.08 10.84 -1.34
N ASN A 82 -3.24 11.16 -0.35
CA ASN A 82 -2.02 11.96 -0.50
C ASN A 82 -0.74 11.12 -0.54
N ARG A 83 -0.82 9.80 -0.40
CA ARG A 83 0.34 8.91 -0.51
C ARG A 83 0.72 8.75 -1.98
N LYS A 84 1.50 9.69 -2.47
CA LYS A 84 2.11 9.63 -3.80
C LYS A 84 3.42 8.88 -3.65
N GLN A 85 3.50 7.71 -4.24
CA GLN A 85 4.78 7.02 -4.38
C GLN A 85 5.41 7.48 -5.69
N ALA A 86 6.52 8.19 -5.61
CA ALA A 86 7.30 8.54 -6.78
C ALA A 86 8.21 7.37 -7.14
N TYR A 87 8.31 7.09 -8.42
CA TYR A 87 9.25 6.11 -8.97
C TYR A 87 10.19 6.82 -9.92
N THR A 88 11.47 6.47 -9.83
CA THR A 88 12.48 6.87 -10.81
C THR A 88 13.19 5.62 -11.29
N MET A 89 13.10 5.34 -12.58
CA MET A 89 13.71 4.18 -13.22
C MET A 89 14.95 4.64 -13.97
N THR A 90 16.11 4.10 -13.60
CA THR A 90 17.41 4.36 -14.21
C THR A 90 17.94 3.10 -14.89
N GLU A 91 19.15 3.14 -15.43
CA GLU A 91 19.78 1.98 -16.04
C GLU A 91 20.08 0.87 -15.03
N ASP A 92 20.42 1.22 -13.78
CA ASP A 92 20.91 0.28 -12.78
C ASP A 92 19.88 -0.09 -11.71
N CYS A 93 18.92 0.81 -11.46
CA CYS A 93 17.97 0.63 -10.36
C CYS A 93 16.62 1.30 -10.62
N ILE A 94 15.63 0.89 -9.82
CA ILE A 94 14.39 1.62 -9.64
C ILE A 94 14.39 2.24 -8.24
N ILE A 95 14.15 3.54 -8.16
CA ILE A 95 14.16 4.31 -6.92
C ILE A 95 12.71 4.54 -6.50
N PHE A 96 12.39 4.15 -5.27
CA PHE A 96 11.11 4.38 -4.62
C PHE A 96 11.20 5.59 -3.70
N GLY A 97 10.32 6.56 -3.89
CA GLY A 97 10.29 7.77 -3.08
C GLY A 97 11.10 8.93 -3.67
N VAL A 98 11.20 10.02 -2.90
CA VAL A 98 11.87 11.28 -3.31
C VAL A 98 12.79 11.77 -2.20
N GLY A 99 13.92 12.34 -2.57
CA GLY A 99 14.86 12.98 -1.65
C GLY A 99 15.45 12.01 -0.61
N LYS A 100 15.44 12.40 0.67
CA LYS A 100 16.02 11.58 1.75
C LYS A 100 15.31 10.25 2.02
N ALA A 101 14.06 10.12 1.57
CA ALA A 101 13.27 8.89 1.68
C ALA A 101 13.37 7.98 0.43
N ALA A 102 14.24 8.32 -0.50
CA ALA A 102 14.46 7.55 -1.70
C ALA A 102 15.15 6.21 -1.37
N ASN A 103 14.55 5.11 -1.79
CA ASN A 103 15.09 3.77 -1.58
C ASN A 103 15.39 3.11 -2.93
N PRO A 104 16.67 2.91 -3.30
CA PRO A 104 17.02 2.29 -4.56
C PRO A 104 16.92 0.77 -4.48
N PHE A 105 16.23 0.18 -5.44
CA PHE A 105 16.20 -1.25 -5.72
C PHE A 105 17.08 -1.52 -6.95
N PHE A 106 18.30 -1.96 -6.73
CA PHE A 106 19.22 -2.32 -7.82
C PHE A 106 18.71 -3.57 -8.55
N TYR A 107 18.65 -3.54 -9.87
CA TYR A 107 18.20 -4.69 -10.65
C TYR A 107 19.03 -5.94 -10.35
N SER A 108 20.32 -5.79 -10.12
CA SER A 108 21.23 -6.89 -9.76
C SER A 108 20.87 -7.59 -8.43
N SER A 109 20.14 -6.94 -7.54
CA SER A 109 19.74 -7.50 -6.25
C SER A 109 18.36 -8.17 -6.28
N ILE A 110 17.61 -8.04 -7.37
CA ILE A 110 16.27 -8.60 -7.50
C ILE A 110 16.37 -10.10 -7.76
N ARG A 111 15.65 -10.89 -6.97
CA ARG A 111 15.59 -12.33 -7.07
C ARG A 111 14.33 -12.84 -7.75
N LYS A 112 13.24 -12.08 -7.60
CA LYS A 112 11.95 -12.43 -8.16
C LYS A 112 11.19 -11.16 -8.55
N ALA A 113 10.50 -11.22 -9.69
CA ALA A 113 9.55 -10.22 -10.11
C ALA A 113 8.19 -10.89 -10.39
N VAL A 114 7.13 -10.38 -9.79
CA VAL A 114 5.77 -10.85 -10.06
C VAL A 114 5.02 -9.76 -10.82
N VAL A 115 4.59 -10.10 -12.03
CA VAL A 115 3.91 -9.18 -12.95
C VAL A 115 2.41 -9.41 -12.88
N TYR A 116 1.69 -8.51 -12.23
CA TYR A 116 0.23 -8.53 -12.14
C TYR A 116 -0.38 -7.73 -13.28
N THR A 117 -0.66 -8.39 -14.39
CA THR A 117 -1.17 -7.72 -15.61
C THR A 117 -2.54 -7.06 -15.37
N SER A 118 -3.41 -7.72 -14.62
CA SER A 118 -4.75 -7.20 -14.29
C SER A 118 -4.73 -5.92 -13.42
N ARG A 119 -3.63 -5.69 -12.70
CA ARG A 119 -3.46 -4.56 -11.77
C ARG A 119 -2.49 -3.50 -12.26
N ASN A 120 -1.85 -3.70 -13.41
CA ASN A 120 -0.74 -2.87 -13.92
C ASN A 120 0.33 -2.63 -12.84
N MET A 121 0.73 -3.71 -12.18
CA MET A 121 1.66 -3.69 -11.06
C MET A 121 2.76 -4.73 -11.26
N ILE A 122 3.97 -4.37 -10.87
CA ILE A 122 5.10 -5.29 -10.82
C ILE A 122 5.62 -5.29 -9.38
N GLU A 123 5.64 -6.44 -8.74
CA GLU A 123 6.21 -6.57 -7.41
C GLU A 123 7.62 -7.13 -7.50
N LEU A 124 8.59 -6.38 -7.00
CA LEU A 124 10.02 -6.72 -7.04
C LEU A 124 10.45 -7.23 -5.67
N TYR A 125 11.08 -8.40 -5.64
CA TYR A 125 11.55 -9.06 -4.43
C TYR A 125 13.08 -9.11 -4.41
N THR A 126 13.64 -8.64 -3.32
CA THR A 126 15.08 -8.73 -2.99
C THR A 126 15.28 -9.65 -1.78
N SER A 127 16.53 -9.83 -1.34
CA SER A 127 16.83 -10.59 -0.12
C SER A 127 16.34 -9.92 1.18
N ILE A 128 16.10 -8.60 1.13
CA ILE A 128 15.80 -7.78 2.32
C ILE A 128 14.38 -7.21 2.32
N GLY A 129 13.61 -7.40 1.25
CA GLY A 129 12.25 -6.91 1.17
C GLY A 129 11.68 -6.91 -0.24
N SER A 130 10.43 -6.46 -0.34
CA SER A 130 9.75 -6.29 -1.63
C SER A 130 9.25 -4.86 -1.81
N GLY A 131 9.02 -4.47 -3.07
CA GLY A 131 8.47 -3.18 -3.43
C GLY A 131 7.56 -3.26 -4.65
N PRO A 132 6.30 -2.79 -4.52
CA PRO A 132 5.36 -2.75 -5.63
C PRO A 132 5.60 -1.53 -6.51
N VAL A 133 5.68 -1.74 -7.80
CA VAL A 133 5.76 -0.71 -8.84
C VAL A 133 4.41 -0.60 -9.53
N PHE A 134 3.70 0.50 -9.31
CA PHE A 134 2.42 0.78 -9.95
C PHE A 134 2.63 1.65 -11.18
N VAL A 135 2.05 1.24 -12.30
CA VAL A 135 2.24 1.87 -13.59
C VAL A 135 0.88 2.17 -14.24
N ASP A 136 0.81 3.20 -15.08
CA ASP A 136 -0.37 3.43 -15.90
C ASP A 136 -0.53 2.31 -16.93
N HIS A 137 -1.77 2.00 -17.28
CA HIS A 137 -2.09 0.94 -18.25
C HIS A 137 -1.37 1.12 -19.59
N ASN A 138 -1.27 2.37 -20.07
CA ASN A 138 -0.64 2.67 -21.35
C ASN A 138 0.88 2.47 -21.35
N ASP A 139 1.52 2.68 -20.18
CA ASP A 139 2.97 2.61 -20.02
C ASP A 139 3.42 1.25 -19.43
N PHE A 140 2.46 0.41 -19.01
CA PHE A 140 2.75 -0.83 -18.31
C PHE A 140 3.63 -1.80 -19.12
N GLY A 141 3.31 -1.99 -20.38
CA GLY A 141 4.09 -2.86 -21.27
C GLY A 141 5.55 -2.42 -21.37
N PHE A 142 5.77 -1.11 -21.55
CA PHE A 142 7.11 -0.54 -21.65
C PHE A 142 7.89 -0.71 -20.34
N VAL A 143 7.30 -0.36 -19.19
CA VAL A 143 7.97 -0.45 -17.88
C VAL A 143 8.29 -1.91 -17.54
N ARG A 144 7.34 -2.81 -17.77
CA ARG A 144 7.55 -4.25 -17.61
C ARG A 144 8.76 -4.75 -18.39
N ASP A 145 8.78 -4.47 -19.68
CA ASP A 145 9.84 -4.95 -20.58
C ASP A 145 11.19 -4.31 -20.23
N TYR A 146 11.17 -3.04 -19.82
CA TYR A 146 12.38 -2.36 -19.37
C TYR A 146 12.97 -2.99 -18.12
N ILE A 147 12.15 -3.30 -17.12
CA ILE A 147 12.58 -3.94 -15.87
C ILE A 147 13.04 -5.38 -16.16
N VAL A 148 12.23 -6.19 -16.83
CA VAL A 148 12.53 -7.62 -17.08
C VAL A 148 13.85 -7.80 -17.83
N ARG A 149 14.17 -6.96 -18.80
CA ARG A 149 15.44 -7.04 -19.56
C ARG A 149 16.67 -6.75 -18.71
N ARG A 150 16.51 -6.09 -17.54
CA ARG A 150 17.61 -5.70 -16.64
C ARG A 150 17.75 -6.60 -15.44
N LEU A 151 16.81 -7.51 -15.25
CA LEU A 151 16.91 -8.50 -14.18
C LEU A 151 18.08 -9.44 -14.43
N PRO A 152 18.75 -9.95 -13.37
CA PRO A 152 19.72 -11.00 -13.49
C PRO A 152 19.13 -12.25 -14.13
N GLU A 153 19.90 -13.02 -14.88
CA GLU A 153 19.46 -14.29 -15.49
C GLU A 153 18.89 -15.28 -14.47
N LYS A 154 19.33 -15.18 -13.20
CA LYS A 154 18.87 -16.02 -12.09
C LYS A 154 17.58 -15.54 -11.45
N ALA A 155 17.06 -14.37 -11.83
CA ALA A 155 15.82 -13.85 -11.27
C ALA A 155 14.61 -14.58 -11.84
N GLU A 156 13.72 -14.99 -10.97
CA GLU A 156 12.44 -15.60 -11.35
C GLU A 156 11.46 -14.52 -11.82
N VAL A 157 10.85 -14.68 -12.98
CA VAL A 157 9.78 -13.79 -13.45
C VAL A 157 8.48 -14.59 -13.54
N VAL A 158 7.48 -14.18 -12.76
CA VAL A 158 6.16 -14.81 -12.70
C VAL A 158 5.11 -13.84 -13.25
N TYR A 159 4.21 -14.32 -14.08
CA TYR A 159 3.10 -13.55 -14.65
C TYR A 159 1.78 -14.04 -14.05
N GLU A 160 0.98 -13.09 -13.49
CA GLU A 160 -0.36 -13.32 -12.90
C GLU A 160 -1.43 -12.38 -13.49
#